data_cca7ab5c0bdda4924bd6f76f2b1056ce
#
_entry.id   cca7ab5c0bdda4924bd6f76f2b1056ce
#
_cell.length_a   1.000
_cell.length_b   1.000
_cell.length_c   1.000
_cell.angle_alpha   90.00
_cell.angle_beta   90.00
_cell.angle_gamma   90.00
#
_symmetry.space_group_name_H-M   'P 1'
#
loop_
_entity.id
_entity.type
_entity.pdbx_description
1 polymer ?
#
loop_
_entity_poly.entity_id
_entity_poly.type
_entity_poly.pdbx_seq_one_letter_code
_entity_poly.pdbx_strand_id
1 'polypeptide(L)'
;MCENEIGLTTNYSEGNFVPLAISSDNARNFFWNQNVNMPICDICKLILFCIPAGMTTITKTIKENGEYREKQLLSFINYDTGIDRLYKTNINFGNKSKYENRNENPYSELILDIVEQDKQVSTWQLENIFVVEIDAEYLAYSRIEYFNIKRYMSIFFTQYAKKTLSKIWDYRYRLQIVDYIMKNKDIKYIINDRLRGELKKGEKKSGYNSFLATQIRVILNLLKKEEKEEMNIKKNNDKLYVIYNLGIQIHEELKSKSEDNKLNGYTYKMLNSIKAGNKKEFMDIVIRLHMAMGKDISPIFLETMQSTGLDFESIGHSFLAGLISNKYEKKEEEKIDG
;
A
#
# COMPACT_ATOMS: atom_id res chain seq x y z
N MET A 1 -32.92 2.68 -6.70
CA MET A 1 -34.09 3.24 -6.05
C MET A 1 -35.26 2.32 -6.25
N CYS A 2 -36.20 2.27 -5.30
CA CYS A 2 -37.36 1.41 -5.48
C CYS A 2 -38.26 1.99 -6.57
N GLU A 3 -38.88 1.13 -7.38
CA GLU A 3 -39.83 1.49 -8.43
C GLU A 3 -41.26 1.74 -7.88
N ASN A 4 -41.39 1.90 -6.56
CA ASN A 4 -42.70 2.14 -5.94
C ASN A 4 -43.21 3.52 -6.34
N GLU A 5 -44.50 3.59 -6.64
CA GLU A 5 -45.19 4.86 -6.89
C GLU A 5 -44.94 5.81 -5.73
N ILE A 6 -44.36 6.96 -6.04
CA ILE A 6 -44.09 8.00 -5.07
C ILE A 6 -45.35 8.79 -4.93
N GLY A 7 -45.97 8.72 -3.75
CA GLY A 7 -47.13 9.57 -3.47
C GLY A 7 -46.77 11.05 -3.63
N LEU A 8 -47.63 11.83 -4.24
CA LEU A 8 -47.48 13.27 -4.53
C LEU A 8 -47.22 14.17 -3.30
N THR A 9 -47.14 13.61 -2.11
CA THR A 9 -47.06 14.34 -0.83
C THR A 9 -45.87 13.93 0.03
N THR A 10 -44.74 13.53 -0.55
CA THR A 10 -43.57 13.25 0.28
C THR A 10 -42.89 14.55 0.70
N ASN A 11 -42.89 14.84 2.00
CA ASN A 11 -42.19 16.00 2.58
C ASN A 11 -40.68 15.84 2.66
N TYR A 12 -40.12 14.79 2.06
CA TYR A 12 -38.68 14.46 2.10
C TYR A 12 -38.11 14.31 0.70
N SER A 13 -36.97 14.96 0.48
CA SER A 13 -36.13 14.82 -0.70
C SER A 13 -34.75 14.36 -0.30
N GLU A 14 -33.92 14.00 -1.27
CA GLU A 14 -32.50 13.65 -1.03
C GLU A 14 -31.76 14.76 -0.30
N GLY A 15 -32.10 16.03 -0.47
CA GLY A 15 -31.52 17.17 0.23
C GLY A 15 -31.65 17.12 1.77
N ASN A 16 -32.61 16.35 2.30
CA ASN A 16 -32.73 16.12 3.73
C ASN A 16 -31.66 15.20 4.29
N PHE A 17 -30.92 14.50 3.43
CA PHE A 17 -29.86 13.55 3.81
C PHE A 17 -28.45 14.06 3.49
N VAL A 18 -28.27 15.37 3.43
CA VAL A 18 -26.94 16.02 3.26
C VAL A 18 -25.86 15.48 4.21
N PRO A 19 -26.14 15.18 5.49
CA PRO A 19 -25.12 14.60 6.38
C PRO A 19 -24.58 13.23 5.92
N LEU A 20 -25.33 12.52 5.07
CA LEU A 20 -24.90 11.27 4.45
C LEU A 20 -24.19 11.49 3.10
N ALA A 21 -23.71 12.71 2.87
CA ALA A 21 -23.09 13.16 1.63
C ALA A 21 -24.01 13.11 0.40
N ILE A 22 -25.32 13.06 0.61
CA ILE A 22 -26.33 13.26 -0.42
C ILE A 22 -26.71 14.74 -0.36
N SER A 23 -26.29 15.52 -1.37
CA SER A 23 -26.49 16.97 -1.38
C SER A 23 -27.20 17.39 -2.66
N SER A 24 -28.28 18.16 -2.50
CA SER A 24 -28.97 18.81 -3.62
C SER A 24 -28.08 19.82 -4.34
N ASP A 25 -27.19 20.51 -3.63
CA ASP A 25 -26.26 21.48 -4.23
C ASP A 25 -25.13 20.79 -5.02
N ASN A 26 -24.80 19.54 -4.68
CA ASN A 26 -23.85 18.69 -5.39
C ASN A 26 -24.51 17.73 -6.38
N ALA A 27 -25.83 17.83 -6.58
CA ALA A 27 -26.61 16.98 -7.49
C ALA A 27 -26.24 17.13 -8.98
N ARG A 28 -25.23 17.90 -9.31
CA ARG A 28 -24.66 17.98 -10.67
C ARG A 28 -24.23 16.63 -11.23
N ASN A 29 -24.08 15.63 -10.38
CA ASN A 29 -23.70 14.26 -10.75
C ASN A 29 -24.88 13.29 -10.83
N PHE A 30 -26.11 13.74 -10.54
CA PHE A 30 -27.31 12.90 -10.68
C PHE A 30 -27.89 13.08 -12.07
N PHE A 31 -27.85 12.02 -12.85
CA PHE A 31 -28.28 12.02 -14.26
C PHE A 31 -29.79 11.89 -14.47
N TRP A 32 -30.58 11.83 -13.42
CA TRP A 32 -32.04 11.66 -13.53
C TRP A 32 -32.75 12.99 -13.76
N ASN A 33 -32.95 13.28 -15.03
CA ASN A 33 -33.80 14.38 -15.51
C ASN A 33 -33.47 15.79 -14.98
N GLN A 34 -32.23 16.03 -14.52
CA GLN A 34 -31.78 17.33 -13.96
C GLN A 34 -32.67 17.82 -12.79
N ASN A 35 -33.37 16.93 -12.13
CA ASN A 35 -34.26 17.27 -11.05
C ASN A 35 -33.46 17.29 -9.73
N VAL A 36 -33.27 18.47 -9.16
CA VAL A 36 -32.47 18.70 -7.95
C VAL A 36 -33.16 18.15 -6.69
N ASN A 37 -34.46 18.05 -6.71
CA ASN A 37 -35.28 17.56 -5.59
C ASN A 37 -35.98 16.26 -5.98
N MET A 38 -35.30 15.15 -5.76
CA MET A 38 -35.87 13.83 -6.02
C MET A 38 -36.70 13.38 -4.82
N PRO A 39 -38.03 13.17 -4.98
CA PRO A 39 -38.86 12.68 -3.91
C PRO A 39 -38.47 11.24 -3.53
N ILE A 40 -38.49 10.98 -2.23
CA ILE A 40 -38.08 9.68 -1.67
C ILE A 40 -39.30 9.00 -1.05
N CYS A 41 -39.58 7.74 -1.42
CA CYS A 41 -40.67 6.96 -0.84
C CYS A 41 -40.41 6.67 0.65
N ASP A 42 -41.44 6.35 1.41
CA ASP A 42 -41.36 6.13 2.86
C ASP A 42 -40.41 4.99 3.25
N ILE A 43 -40.30 3.94 2.43
CA ILE A 43 -39.39 2.81 2.67
C ILE A 43 -37.94 3.28 2.48
N CYS A 44 -37.63 3.98 1.38
CA CYS A 44 -36.28 4.52 1.15
C CYS A 44 -35.92 5.55 2.23
N LYS A 45 -36.85 6.38 2.66
CA LYS A 45 -36.67 7.30 3.78
C LYS A 45 -36.29 6.56 5.06
N LEU A 46 -37.03 5.50 5.42
CA LEU A 46 -36.71 4.68 6.60
C LEU A 46 -35.30 4.07 6.49
N ILE A 47 -34.94 3.53 5.33
CA ILE A 47 -33.59 2.98 5.10
C ILE A 47 -32.53 4.04 5.29
N LEU A 48 -32.71 5.25 4.72
CA LEU A 48 -31.75 6.34 4.83
C LEU A 48 -31.60 6.83 6.29
N PHE A 49 -32.68 6.87 7.07
CA PHE A 49 -32.60 7.17 8.50
C PHE A 49 -31.87 6.07 9.31
N CYS A 50 -31.90 4.83 8.88
CA CYS A 50 -31.18 3.74 9.54
C CYS A 50 -29.67 3.71 9.20
N ILE A 51 -29.21 4.36 8.12
CA ILE A 51 -27.80 4.34 7.71
C ILE A 51 -26.86 4.77 8.84
N PRO A 52 -27.06 5.90 9.55
CA PRO A 52 -26.15 6.30 10.64
C PRO A 52 -26.06 5.27 11.76
N ALA A 53 -27.16 4.55 12.05
CA ALA A 53 -27.18 3.49 13.06
C ALA A 53 -26.39 2.25 12.65
N GLY A 54 -26.29 1.99 11.34
CA GLY A 54 -25.49 0.89 10.78
C GLY A 54 -24.02 1.23 10.56
N MET A 55 -23.63 2.51 10.66
CA MET A 55 -22.26 2.95 10.44
C MET A 55 -21.42 2.92 11.71
N THR A 56 -20.14 2.72 11.53
CA THR A 56 -19.15 2.70 12.60
C THR A 56 -18.39 4.03 12.62
N THR A 57 -18.28 4.65 13.79
CA THR A 57 -17.44 5.84 13.96
C THR A 57 -15.98 5.41 14.10
N ILE A 58 -15.12 5.95 13.26
CA ILE A 58 -13.67 5.74 13.30
C ILE A 58 -12.95 7.06 13.54
N THR A 59 -11.79 7.00 14.18
CA THR A 59 -10.89 8.14 14.35
C THR A 59 -9.69 7.98 13.40
N LYS A 60 -9.45 9.00 12.59
CA LYS A 60 -8.32 9.02 11.63
C LYS A 60 -7.45 10.23 11.93
N THR A 61 -6.14 10.01 12.00
CA THR A 61 -5.19 11.10 12.15
C THR A 61 -4.84 11.66 10.78
N ILE A 62 -5.18 12.93 10.55
CA ILE A 62 -4.87 13.64 9.32
C ILE A 62 -3.84 14.72 9.59
N LYS A 63 -2.99 15.00 8.60
CA LYS A 63 -2.01 16.09 8.67
C LYS A 63 -2.53 17.29 7.89
N GLU A 64 -2.95 18.34 8.60
CA GLU A 64 -3.38 19.60 8.02
C GLU A 64 -2.42 20.70 8.45
N ASN A 65 -1.95 21.52 7.51
CA ASN A 65 -1.06 22.67 7.75
C ASN A 65 0.21 22.35 8.58
N GLY A 66 0.69 21.10 8.53
CA GLY A 66 1.86 20.65 9.29
C GLY A 66 1.56 20.06 10.67
N GLU A 67 0.34 20.19 11.18
CA GLU A 67 -0.13 19.66 12.43
C GLU A 67 -0.96 18.39 12.24
N TYR A 68 -0.88 17.48 13.21
CA TYR A 68 -1.71 16.28 13.23
C TYR A 68 -3.01 16.56 13.98
N ARG A 69 -4.14 16.36 13.31
CA ARG A 69 -5.48 16.46 13.89
C ARG A 69 -6.19 15.12 13.83
N GLU A 70 -6.92 14.80 14.88
CA GLU A 70 -7.81 13.65 14.90
C GLU A 70 -9.17 14.06 14.31
N LYS A 71 -9.63 13.27 13.36
CA LYS A 71 -10.91 13.47 12.69
C LYS A 71 -11.79 12.25 12.88
N GLN A 72 -13.02 12.47 13.27
CA GLN A 72 -14.05 11.43 13.37
C GLN A 72 -14.77 11.31 12.03
N LEU A 73 -14.88 10.09 11.54
CA LEU A 73 -15.53 9.75 10.28
C LEU A 73 -16.53 8.63 10.52
N LEU A 74 -17.61 8.62 9.73
CA LEU A 74 -18.51 7.48 9.66
C LEU A 74 -18.00 6.51 8.61
N SER A 75 -17.89 5.23 8.96
CA SER A 75 -17.42 4.20 8.05
C SER A 75 -18.31 2.98 8.07
N PHE A 76 -18.41 2.33 6.92
CA PHE A 76 -19.04 1.04 6.77
C PHE A 76 -18.21 0.14 5.87
N ILE A 77 -17.94 -1.07 6.37
CA ILE A 77 -17.21 -2.09 5.64
C ILE A 77 -18.23 -3.12 5.19
N ASN A 78 -18.46 -3.18 3.88
CA ASN A 78 -19.25 -4.25 3.29
C ASN A 78 -18.35 -5.46 3.04
N TYR A 79 -18.46 -6.46 3.90
CA TYR A 79 -17.71 -7.71 3.82
C TYR A 79 -18.70 -8.85 3.60
N ASP A 80 -18.66 -9.45 2.41
CA ASP A 80 -19.66 -10.41 1.96
C ASP A 80 -19.42 -11.81 2.53
N THR A 81 -19.95 -12.06 3.73
CA THR A 81 -19.91 -13.41 4.32
C THR A 81 -21.10 -13.73 5.21
N GLY A 82 -22.12 -12.91 5.18
CA GLY A 82 -23.30 -13.03 6.03
C GLY A 82 -23.34 -11.99 7.18
N ILE A 83 -24.55 -11.73 7.66
CA ILE A 83 -24.87 -10.62 8.57
C ILE A 83 -24.03 -10.66 9.85
N ASP A 84 -23.82 -11.82 10.45
CA ASP A 84 -23.07 -11.95 11.71
C ASP A 84 -21.59 -11.54 11.54
N ARG A 85 -20.96 -11.95 10.44
CA ARG A 85 -19.57 -11.55 10.16
C ARG A 85 -19.47 -10.09 9.79
N LEU A 86 -20.39 -9.59 8.97
CA LEU A 86 -20.49 -8.18 8.62
C LEU A 86 -20.57 -7.32 9.87
N TYR A 87 -21.47 -7.65 10.77
CA TYR A 87 -21.67 -6.95 12.04
C TYR A 87 -20.41 -7.00 12.93
N LYS A 88 -19.84 -8.19 13.14
CA LYS A 88 -18.62 -8.35 13.94
C LYS A 88 -17.44 -7.60 13.36
N THR A 89 -17.26 -7.61 12.02
CA THR A 89 -16.18 -6.89 11.35
C THR A 89 -16.29 -5.39 11.59
N ASN A 90 -17.48 -4.80 11.43
CA ASN A 90 -17.70 -3.37 11.64
C ASN A 90 -17.52 -2.97 13.12
N ILE A 91 -18.01 -3.76 14.07
CA ILE A 91 -17.81 -3.48 15.51
C ILE A 91 -16.34 -3.57 15.89
N ASN A 92 -15.65 -4.63 15.48
CA ASN A 92 -14.23 -4.80 15.80
C ASN A 92 -13.39 -3.66 15.22
N PHE A 93 -13.70 -3.25 14.00
CA PHE A 93 -13.06 -2.12 13.35
C PHE A 93 -13.25 -0.81 14.12
N GLY A 94 -14.49 -0.52 14.56
CA GLY A 94 -14.79 0.68 15.36
C GLY A 94 -14.12 0.66 16.73
N ASN A 95 -14.07 -0.50 17.38
CA ASN A 95 -13.41 -0.65 18.67
C ASN A 95 -11.89 -0.43 18.56
N LYS A 96 -11.22 -1.06 17.59
CA LYS A 96 -9.78 -0.87 17.35
C LYS A 96 -9.45 0.59 17.06
N SER A 97 -10.20 1.23 16.20
CA SER A 97 -10.01 2.65 15.87
C SER A 97 -10.12 3.59 17.08
N LYS A 98 -10.85 3.22 18.14
CA LYS A 98 -10.97 4.01 19.37
C LYS A 98 -9.80 3.83 20.35
N TYR A 99 -9.21 2.65 20.38
CA TYR A 99 -8.23 2.27 21.40
C TYR A 99 -6.78 2.32 20.94
N GLU A 100 -6.54 2.11 19.65
CA GLU A 100 -5.18 2.14 19.08
C GLU A 100 -4.90 3.52 18.49
N ASN A 101 -4.29 4.37 19.31
CA ASN A 101 -3.97 5.76 18.98
C ASN A 101 -3.07 5.90 17.76
N ARG A 102 -3.45 6.75 16.83
CA ARG A 102 -2.62 7.40 15.80
C ARG A 102 -2.38 6.63 14.50
N ASN A 103 -3.34 5.90 13.98
CA ASN A 103 -3.19 5.36 12.64
C ASN A 103 -3.69 6.34 11.57
N GLU A 104 -2.79 6.71 10.67
CA GLU A 104 -3.12 7.54 9.52
C GLU A 104 -4.13 6.84 8.61
N ASN A 105 -4.15 5.48 8.63
CA ASN A 105 -5.10 4.69 7.84
C ASN A 105 -5.54 3.40 8.57
N PRO A 106 -6.67 3.42 9.28
CA PRO A 106 -7.19 2.25 10.00
C PRO A 106 -7.59 1.08 9.06
N TYR A 107 -7.84 1.36 7.78
CA TYR A 107 -8.20 0.31 6.81
C TYR A 107 -7.00 -0.59 6.47
N SER A 108 -5.78 -0.06 6.51
CA SER A 108 -4.57 -0.86 6.28
C SER A 108 -4.37 -1.90 7.37
N GLU A 109 -4.71 -1.56 8.61
CA GLU A 109 -4.69 -2.52 9.73
C GLU A 109 -5.76 -3.59 9.57
N LEU A 110 -6.98 -3.19 9.19
CA LEU A 110 -8.05 -4.13 8.93
C LEU A 110 -7.63 -5.17 7.88
N ILE A 111 -7.02 -4.73 6.78
CA ILE A 111 -6.57 -5.65 5.73
C ILE A 111 -5.45 -6.56 6.22
N LEU A 112 -4.48 -6.02 6.97
CA LEU A 112 -3.44 -6.84 7.59
C LEU A 112 -4.02 -7.89 8.52
N ASP A 113 -4.95 -7.52 9.39
CA ASP A 113 -5.63 -8.44 10.29
C ASP A 113 -6.37 -9.55 9.54
N ILE A 114 -7.11 -9.19 8.49
CA ILE A 114 -7.82 -10.17 7.66
C ILE A 114 -6.82 -11.14 7.02
N VAL A 115 -5.70 -10.65 6.52
CA VAL A 115 -4.67 -11.46 5.86
C VAL A 115 -3.90 -12.35 6.85
N GLU A 116 -3.63 -11.85 8.06
CA GLU A 116 -2.85 -12.58 9.07
C GLU A 116 -3.70 -13.59 9.86
N GLN A 117 -4.95 -13.25 10.17
CA GLN A 117 -5.82 -14.08 11.02
C GLN A 117 -6.60 -15.15 10.26
N ASP A 118 -7.02 -14.85 9.04
CA ASP A 118 -7.90 -15.74 8.28
C ASP A 118 -7.08 -16.61 7.32
N LYS A 119 -6.82 -17.87 7.73
CA LYS A 119 -6.04 -18.83 6.91
C LYS A 119 -6.72 -19.23 5.60
N GLN A 120 -7.98 -18.85 5.38
CA GLN A 120 -8.82 -19.29 4.25
C GLN A 120 -9.55 -18.17 3.54
N VAL A 121 -9.09 -16.91 3.62
CA VAL A 121 -9.70 -15.83 2.84
C VAL A 121 -9.50 -16.09 1.36
N SER A 122 -10.58 -16.23 0.63
CA SER A 122 -10.53 -16.39 -0.82
C SER A 122 -10.30 -15.04 -1.51
N THR A 123 -9.67 -15.09 -2.70
CA THR A 123 -9.48 -13.90 -3.55
C THR A 123 -10.82 -13.18 -3.79
N TRP A 124 -11.89 -13.92 -4.03
CA TRP A 124 -13.24 -13.39 -4.25
C TRP A 124 -13.79 -12.63 -3.03
N GLN A 125 -13.54 -13.13 -1.82
CA GLN A 125 -13.98 -12.46 -0.59
C GLN A 125 -13.30 -11.11 -0.41
N LEU A 126 -11.99 -11.02 -0.71
CA LEU A 126 -11.27 -9.74 -0.66
C LEU A 126 -11.69 -8.78 -1.77
N GLU A 127 -11.97 -9.28 -2.98
CA GLU A 127 -12.47 -8.45 -4.09
C GLU A 127 -13.81 -7.78 -3.76
N ASN A 128 -14.62 -8.42 -2.92
CA ASN A 128 -15.93 -7.92 -2.53
C ASN A 128 -15.91 -7.02 -1.29
N ILE A 129 -14.75 -6.74 -0.72
CA ILE A 129 -14.64 -5.74 0.35
C ILE A 129 -14.83 -4.36 -0.27
N PHE A 130 -15.88 -3.71 0.16
CA PHE A 130 -16.19 -2.34 -0.21
C PHE A 130 -16.31 -1.50 1.05
N VAL A 131 -15.49 -0.47 1.15
CA VAL A 131 -15.49 0.43 2.29
C VAL A 131 -16.05 1.77 1.86
N VAL A 132 -17.01 2.28 2.64
CA VAL A 132 -17.57 3.63 2.51
C VAL A 132 -17.08 4.44 3.69
N GLU A 133 -16.52 5.61 3.43
CA GLU A 133 -16.12 6.59 4.44
C GLU A 133 -16.87 7.89 4.19
N ILE A 134 -17.58 8.38 5.20
CA ILE A 134 -18.32 9.64 5.14
C ILE A 134 -17.70 10.63 6.12
N ASP A 135 -17.27 11.74 5.59
CA ASP A 135 -16.83 12.90 6.34
C ASP A 135 -17.99 13.86 6.49
N ALA A 136 -18.62 13.87 7.66
CA ALA A 136 -19.77 14.67 7.97
C ALA A 136 -19.46 15.95 8.77
N GLU A 137 -18.18 16.33 8.91
CA GLU A 137 -17.77 17.50 9.70
C GLU A 137 -18.37 18.81 9.18
N TYR A 138 -18.56 18.87 7.87
CA TYR A 138 -19.16 20.02 7.20
C TYR A 138 -20.55 19.64 6.68
N LEU A 139 -21.60 19.95 7.44
CA LEU A 139 -22.98 19.62 7.10
C LEU A 139 -23.38 19.95 5.64
N ALA A 140 -22.81 21.00 5.06
CA ALA A 140 -23.07 21.40 3.67
C ALA A 140 -22.13 20.72 2.64
N TYR A 141 -21.03 20.08 3.07
CA TYR A 141 -19.98 19.58 2.18
C TYR A 141 -19.48 18.20 2.62
N SER A 142 -20.38 17.33 3.04
CA SER A 142 -20.01 15.96 3.38
C SER A 142 -19.29 15.29 2.20
N ARG A 143 -18.17 14.63 2.47
CA ARG A 143 -17.39 13.91 1.47
C ARG A 143 -17.60 12.42 1.65
N ILE A 144 -17.79 11.72 0.53
CA ILE A 144 -17.78 10.26 0.49
C ILE A 144 -16.50 9.81 -0.18
N GLU A 145 -15.76 8.93 0.48
CA GLU A 145 -14.66 8.19 -0.13
C GLU A 145 -15.01 6.71 -0.19
N TYR A 146 -14.65 6.07 -1.31
CA TYR A 146 -14.88 4.65 -1.55
C TYR A 146 -13.55 3.95 -1.73
N PHE A 147 -13.40 2.83 -1.03
CA PHE A 147 -12.24 1.96 -1.19
C PHE A 147 -12.72 0.58 -1.61
N ASN A 148 -12.17 0.08 -2.71
CA ASN A 148 -12.39 -1.30 -3.14
C ASN A 148 -11.05 -1.97 -3.41
N ILE A 149 -10.98 -3.27 -3.13
CA ILE A 149 -9.79 -4.06 -3.39
C ILE A 149 -9.86 -4.57 -4.83
N LYS A 150 -8.93 -4.13 -5.67
CA LYS A 150 -8.85 -4.62 -7.05
C LYS A 150 -8.37 -6.07 -7.09
N ARG A 151 -8.72 -6.81 -8.13
CA ARG A 151 -8.40 -8.22 -8.29
C ARG A 151 -6.92 -8.56 -8.11
N TYR A 152 -6.01 -7.78 -8.68
CA TYR A 152 -4.58 -8.01 -8.51
C TYR A 152 -4.10 -7.82 -7.06
N MET A 153 -4.73 -6.91 -6.30
CA MET A 153 -4.44 -6.69 -4.88
C MET A 153 -4.95 -7.87 -4.05
N SER A 154 -6.16 -8.36 -4.32
CA SER A 154 -6.71 -9.51 -3.61
C SER A 154 -5.89 -10.78 -3.87
N ILE A 155 -5.41 -11.00 -5.10
CA ILE A 155 -4.47 -12.09 -5.42
C ILE A 155 -3.17 -11.92 -4.63
N PHE A 156 -2.61 -10.71 -4.58
CA PHE A 156 -1.41 -10.45 -3.79
C PHE A 156 -1.63 -10.76 -2.31
N PHE A 157 -2.69 -10.24 -1.71
CA PHE A 157 -2.95 -10.44 -0.28
C PHE A 157 -3.22 -11.89 0.09
N THR A 158 -3.89 -12.67 -0.77
CA THR A 158 -4.22 -14.08 -0.49
C THR A 158 -3.05 -15.04 -0.73
N GLN A 159 -2.24 -14.80 -1.76
CA GLN A 159 -1.25 -15.78 -2.21
C GLN A 159 0.20 -15.41 -1.84
N TYR A 160 0.52 -14.12 -1.77
CA TYR A 160 1.90 -13.65 -1.65
C TYR A 160 2.20 -12.87 -0.36
N ALA A 161 1.22 -12.17 0.20
CA ALA A 161 1.45 -11.30 1.36
C ALA A 161 2.04 -12.03 2.56
N LYS A 162 1.54 -13.22 2.88
CA LYS A 162 2.07 -14.04 3.98
C LYS A 162 3.53 -14.42 3.79
N LYS A 163 3.98 -14.62 2.53
CA LYS A 163 5.36 -15.02 2.22
C LYS A 163 6.32 -13.83 2.10
N THR A 164 5.82 -12.62 1.96
CA THR A 164 6.61 -11.43 1.70
C THR A 164 6.39 -10.33 2.73
N LEU A 165 5.15 -9.88 2.87
CA LEU A 165 4.79 -8.76 3.76
C LEU A 165 5.04 -9.10 5.24
N SER A 166 4.71 -10.33 5.69
CA SER A 166 4.94 -10.78 7.07
C SER A 166 6.42 -10.86 7.46
N LYS A 167 7.31 -11.01 6.49
CA LYS A 167 8.77 -11.01 6.71
C LYS A 167 9.34 -9.62 6.99
N ILE A 168 8.60 -8.56 6.68
CA ILE A 168 9.00 -7.18 7.03
C ILE A 168 8.75 -6.99 8.52
N TRP A 169 9.81 -6.93 9.32
CA TRP A 169 9.71 -6.82 10.78
C TRP A 169 9.19 -5.46 11.28
N ASP A 170 9.38 -4.37 10.50
CA ASP A 170 8.89 -3.03 10.84
C ASP A 170 7.39 -2.93 10.54
N TYR A 171 6.57 -3.02 11.59
CA TYR A 171 5.10 -2.97 11.50
C TYR A 171 4.58 -1.67 10.84
N ARG A 172 5.17 -0.51 11.19
CA ARG A 172 4.75 0.77 10.58
C ARG A 172 5.04 0.79 9.08
N TYR A 173 6.16 0.22 8.67
CA TYR A 173 6.50 0.11 7.26
C TYR A 173 5.58 -0.85 6.52
N ARG A 174 5.17 -1.96 7.15
CA ARG A 174 4.13 -2.86 6.60
C ARG A 174 2.81 -2.11 6.34
N LEU A 175 2.35 -1.33 7.33
CA LEU A 175 1.13 -0.51 7.19
C LEU A 175 1.24 0.48 6.04
N GLN A 176 2.36 1.18 5.89
CA GLN A 176 2.59 2.09 4.78
C GLN A 176 2.53 1.38 3.42
N ILE A 177 3.12 0.19 3.32
CA ILE A 177 3.06 -0.62 2.09
C ILE A 177 1.61 -0.96 1.75
N VAL A 178 0.84 -1.45 2.73
CA VAL A 178 -0.59 -1.79 2.52
C VAL A 178 -1.39 -0.55 2.12
N ASP A 179 -1.17 0.59 2.77
CA ASP A 179 -1.83 1.85 2.42
C ASP A 179 -1.56 2.27 0.96
N TYR A 180 -0.30 2.16 0.51
CA TYR A 180 0.05 2.46 -0.87
C TYR A 180 -0.59 1.49 -1.86
N ILE A 181 -0.64 0.18 -1.53
CA ILE A 181 -1.31 -0.83 -2.34
C ILE A 181 -2.80 -0.49 -2.46
N MET A 182 -3.48 -0.24 -1.33
CA MET A 182 -4.91 0.09 -1.28
C MET A 182 -5.24 1.36 -2.07
N LYS A 183 -4.39 2.37 -2.01
CA LYS A 183 -4.51 3.62 -2.79
C LYS A 183 -4.08 3.47 -4.26
N ASN A 184 -3.73 2.26 -4.69
CA ASN A 184 -3.19 1.99 -6.05
C ASN A 184 -1.97 2.87 -6.42
N LYS A 185 -1.18 3.23 -5.42
CA LYS A 185 0.08 4.00 -5.60
C LYS A 185 1.25 3.05 -5.77
N ASP A 186 2.25 3.48 -6.54
CA ASP A 186 3.51 2.71 -6.65
C ASP A 186 4.30 2.83 -5.36
N ILE A 187 4.63 1.69 -4.75
CA ILE A 187 5.38 1.63 -3.50
C ILE A 187 6.86 2.03 -3.64
N LYS A 188 7.35 2.28 -4.86
CA LYS A 188 8.72 2.78 -5.09
C LYS A 188 9.03 4.04 -4.29
N TYR A 189 8.04 4.90 -4.07
CA TYR A 189 8.24 6.14 -3.32
C TYR A 189 8.61 5.87 -1.85
N ILE A 190 7.88 4.97 -1.18
CA ILE A 190 8.19 4.60 0.21
C ILE A 190 9.47 3.77 0.31
N ILE A 191 9.83 2.99 -0.72
CA ILE A 191 11.11 2.29 -0.78
C ILE A 191 12.26 3.31 -0.83
N ASN A 192 12.17 4.33 -1.69
CA ASN A 192 13.15 5.40 -1.77
C ASN A 192 13.31 6.15 -0.42
N ASP A 193 12.20 6.49 0.22
CA ASP A 193 12.22 7.21 1.50
C ASP A 193 12.81 6.34 2.61
N ARG A 194 12.50 5.04 2.62
CA ARG A 194 13.10 4.08 3.57
C ARG A 194 14.60 3.96 3.36
N LEU A 195 15.08 3.72 2.12
CA LEU A 195 16.49 3.64 1.81
C LEU A 195 17.24 4.93 2.18
N ARG A 196 16.62 6.08 1.93
CA ARG A 196 17.18 7.38 2.35
C ARG A 196 17.30 7.49 3.87
N GLY A 197 16.30 6.99 4.60
CA GLY A 197 16.33 6.92 6.06
C GLY A 197 17.46 6.01 6.57
N GLU A 198 17.63 4.85 5.96
CA GLU A 198 18.71 3.90 6.31
C GLU A 198 20.11 4.49 6.03
N LEU A 199 20.28 5.22 4.93
CA LEU A 199 21.55 5.88 4.62
C LEU A 199 21.96 6.95 5.65
N LYS A 200 20.98 7.56 6.33
CA LYS A 200 21.24 8.55 7.40
C LYS A 200 21.57 7.91 8.75
N LYS A 201 21.25 6.63 8.96
CA LYS A 201 21.60 5.90 10.17
C LYS A 201 23.11 5.62 10.18
N GLY A 202 23.74 5.65 11.34
CA GLY A 202 25.16 5.33 11.47
C GLY A 202 25.47 3.85 11.16
N GLU A 203 26.02 3.14 12.15
CA GLU A 203 26.49 1.76 11.96
C GLU A 203 25.38 0.69 11.79
N LYS A 204 24.15 0.97 12.27
CA LYS A 204 23.01 0.05 12.21
C LYS A 204 22.15 0.32 10.98
N LYS A 205 22.67 0.04 9.79
CA LYS A 205 21.94 0.18 8.53
C LYS A 205 21.41 -1.18 8.09
N SER A 206 20.15 -1.23 7.66
CA SER A 206 19.55 -2.44 7.09
C SER A 206 18.77 -2.12 5.83
N GLY A 207 19.14 -2.77 4.74
CA GLY A 207 18.44 -2.68 3.47
C GLY A 207 17.36 -3.75 3.29
N TYR A 208 17.28 -4.77 4.16
CA TYR A 208 16.48 -5.97 3.95
C TYR A 208 14.97 -5.67 3.80
N ASN A 209 14.40 -4.85 4.68
CA ASN A 209 13.00 -4.46 4.54
C ASN A 209 12.69 -3.76 3.21
N SER A 210 13.62 -2.95 2.70
CA SER A 210 13.51 -2.29 1.41
C SER A 210 13.64 -3.28 0.25
N PHE A 211 14.47 -4.32 0.40
CA PHE A 211 14.56 -5.42 -0.54
C PHE A 211 13.24 -6.21 -0.61
N LEU A 212 12.66 -6.58 0.54
CA LEU A 212 11.35 -7.26 0.59
C LEU A 212 10.23 -6.40 -0.03
N ALA A 213 10.22 -5.11 0.25
CA ALA A 213 9.27 -4.18 -0.38
C ALA A 213 9.46 -4.11 -1.90
N THR A 214 10.71 -4.23 -2.39
CA THR A 214 10.99 -4.28 -3.83
C THR A 214 10.46 -5.57 -4.46
N GLN A 215 10.55 -6.72 -3.78
CA GLN A 215 9.93 -7.96 -4.22
C GLN A 215 8.39 -7.82 -4.29
N ILE A 216 7.77 -7.22 -3.28
CA ILE A 216 6.31 -6.94 -3.28
C ILE A 216 5.95 -6.08 -4.49
N ARG A 217 6.71 -5.03 -4.79
CA ARG A 217 6.48 -4.16 -5.95
C ARG A 217 6.52 -4.94 -7.27
N VAL A 218 7.50 -5.81 -7.44
CA VAL A 218 7.62 -6.63 -8.65
C VAL A 218 6.44 -7.58 -8.80
N ILE A 219 6.04 -8.26 -7.72
CA ILE A 219 4.85 -9.14 -7.73
C ILE A 219 3.61 -8.35 -8.15
N LEU A 220 3.37 -7.19 -7.53
CA LEU A 220 2.21 -6.34 -7.86
C LEU A 220 2.21 -5.88 -9.32
N ASN A 221 3.37 -5.52 -9.86
CA ASN A 221 3.51 -5.09 -11.25
C ASN A 221 3.22 -6.23 -12.24
N LEU A 222 3.67 -7.46 -11.94
CA LEU A 222 3.36 -8.64 -12.74
C LEU A 222 1.87 -8.99 -12.68
N LEU A 223 1.27 -8.96 -11.50
CA LEU A 223 -0.16 -9.19 -11.33
C LEU A 223 -1.03 -8.15 -12.04
N LYS A 224 -0.60 -6.88 -12.09
CA LYS A 224 -1.28 -5.82 -12.85
C LYS A 224 -1.24 -6.04 -14.36
N LYS A 225 -0.14 -6.61 -14.88
CA LYS A 225 0.02 -6.93 -16.31
C LYS A 225 -0.66 -8.23 -16.73
N GLU A 226 -1.35 -8.90 -15.80
CA GLU A 226 -1.92 -10.23 -16.00
C GLU A 226 -0.89 -11.34 -16.30
N GLU A 227 0.37 -11.07 -16.13
CA GLU A 227 1.46 -12.05 -16.21
C GLU A 227 1.49 -12.91 -14.93
N LYS A 228 0.44 -13.73 -14.74
CA LYS A 228 0.15 -14.47 -13.50
C LYS A 228 0.93 -15.78 -13.36
N GLU A 229 1.80 -16.11 -14.30
CA GLU A 229 2.59 -17.33 -14.21
C GLU A 229 3.50 -17.28 -12.99
N GLU A 230 3.27 -18.19 -12.02
CA GLU A 230 4.10 -18.31 -10.81
C GLU A 230 5.58 -18.43 -11.15
N MET A 231 5.90 -19.08 -12.28
CA MET A 231 7.25 -19.23 -12.78
C MET A 231 7.91 -17.89 -13.10
N ASN A 232 7.18 -16.93 -13.66
CA ASN A 232 7.67 -15.59 -13.95
C ASN A 232 7.93 -14.79 -12.66
N ILE A 233 7.03 -14.91 -11.68
CA ILE A 233 7.19 -14.26 -10.37
C ILE A 233 8.42 -14.81 -9.65
N LYS A 234 8.57 -16.14 -9.60
CA LYS A 234 9.73 -16.78 -8.98
C LYS A 234 11.03 -16.35 -9.66
N LYS A 235 11.10 -16.44 -10.99
CA LYS A 235 12.28 -16.05 -11.78
C LYS A 235 12.73 -14.62 -11.52
N ASN A 236 11.77 -13.67 -11.44
CA ASN A 236 12.09 -12.27 -11.18
C ASN A 236 12.54 -12.04 -9.73
N ASN A 237 11.93 -12.72 -8.75
CA ASN A 237 12.38 -12.68 -7.37
C ASN A 237 13.79 -13.26 -7.19
N ASP A 238 14.12 -14.36 -7.88
CA ASP A 238 15.45 -14.95 -7.87
C ASP A 238 16.49 -13.96 -8.43
N LYS A 239 16.18 -13.26 -9.52
CA LYS A 239 17.04 -12.20 -10.07
C LYS A 239 17.26 -11.06 -9.07
N LEU A 240 16.20 -10.58 -8.41
CA LEU A 240 16.32 -9.54 -7.38
C LEU A 240 17.21 -10.00 -6.23
N TYR A 241 17.07 -11.26 -5.81
CA TYR A 241 17.89 -11.84 -4.75
C TYR A 241 19.38 -11.92 -5.15
N VAL A 242 19.68 -12.29 -6.40
CA VAL A 242 21.06 -12.28 -6.93
C VAL A 242 21.65 -10.88 -6.86
N ILE A 243 20.91 -9.85 -7.29
CA ILE A 243 21.34 -8.45 -7.28
C ILE A 243 21.52 -7.92 -5.85
N TYR A 244 20.62 -8.26 -4.94
CA TYR A 244 20.73 -7.92 -3.52
C TYR A 244 22.00 -8.50 -2.88
N ASN A 245 22.26 -9.80 -3.09
CA ASN A 245 23.45 -10.46 -2.58
C ASN A 245 24.75 -9.90 -3.19
N LEU A 246 24.73 -9.52 -4.46
CA LEU A 246 25.87 -8.86 -5.09
C LEU A 246 26.16 -7.51 -4.42
N GLY A 247 25.13 -6.75 -4.07
CA GLY A 247 25.28 -5.53 -3.28
C GLY A 247 25.94 -5.76 -1.94
N ILE A 248 25.53 -6.81 -1.20
CA ILE A 248 26.15 -7.20 0.08
C ILE A 248 27.62 -7.55 -0.10
N GLN A 249 27.95 -8.36 -1.11
CA GLN A 249 29.34 -8.72 -1.39
C GLN A 249 30.22 -7.50 -1.65
N ILE A 250 29.71 -6.54 -2.43
CA ILE A 250 30.42 -5.29 -2.73
C ILE A 250 30.62 -4.46 -1.47
N HIS A 251 29.58 -4.36 -0.62
CA HIS A 251 29.69 -3.68 0.66
C HIS A 251 30.82 -4.24 1.52
N GLU A 252 30.87 -5.57 1.67
CA GLU A 252 31.86 -6.23 2.52
C GLU A 252 33.28 -6.05 2.00
N GLU A 253 33.48 -6.15 0.70
CA GLU A 253 34.80 -5.96 0.11
C GLU A 253 35.29 -4.52 0.23
N LEU A 254 34.43 -3.50 0.04
CA LEU A 254 34.80 -2.10 0.23
C LEU A 254 35.10 -1.79 1.71
N LYS A 255 34.34 -2.37 2.62
CA LYS A 255 34.57 -2.24 4.04
C LYS A 255 35.89 -2.86 4.49
N SER A 256 36.26 -4.03 3.94
CA SER A 256 37.54 -4.66 4.23
C SER A 256 38.74 -3.82 3.75
N LYS A 257 38.55 -2.98 2.73
CA LYS A 257 39.55 -2.04 2.21
C LYS A 257 39.55 -0.67 2.92
N SER A 258 38.75 -0.51 3.97
CA SER A 258 38.57 0.77 4.71
C SER A 258 38.09 1.94 3.82
N GLU A 259 37.26 1.64 2.81
CA GLU A 259 36.73 2.61 1.83
C GLU A 259 35.28 3.06 2.15
N ASP A 260 34.89 3.07 3.41
CA ASP A 260 33.52 3.42 3.87
C ASP A 260 33.03 4.78 3.35
N ASN A 261 33.89 5.78 3.27
CA ASN A 261 33.53 7.10 2.75
C ASN A 261 33.19 7.06 1.26
N LYS A 262 33.89 6.23 0.49
CA LYS A 262 33.58 6.03 -0.93
C LYS A 262 32.25 5.31 -1.11
N LEU A 263 31.99 4.28 -0.30
CA LEU A 263 30.73 3.55 -0.31
C LEU A 263 29.54 4.47 -0.02
N ASN A 264 29.63 5.31 1.00
CA ASN A 264 28.58 6.27 1.32
C ASN A 264 28.33 7.25 0.16
N GLY A 265 29.40 7.75 -0.49
CA GLY A 265 29.27 8.62 -1.65
C GLY A 265 28.55 7.95 -2.84
N TYR A 266 28.89 6.69 -3.13
CA TYR A 266 28.25 5.92 -4.20
C TYR A 266 26.78 5.60 -3.90
N THR A 267 26.46 5.20 -2.67
CA THR A 267 25.07 4.86 -2.27
C THR A 267 24.14 6.06 -2.36
N TYR A 268 24.56 7.26 -1.94
CA TYR A 268 23.76 8.48 -2.12
C TYR A 268 23.56 8.87 -3.58
N LYS A 269 24.61 8.83 -4.39
CA LYS A 269 24.53 9.11 -5.85
C LYS A 269 23.59 8.10 -6.53
N MET A 270 23.71 6.82 -6.18
CA MET A 270 22.88 5.76 -6.72
C MET A 270 21.40 5.95 -6.35
N LEU A 271 21.08 6.29 -5.10
CA LEU A 271 19.70 6.59 -4.69
C LEU A 271 19.12 7.75 -5.50
N ASN A 272 19.91 8.82 -5.71
CA ASN A 272 19.47 9.96 -6.49
C ASN A 272 19.27 9.60 -7.98
N SER A 273 20.15 8.79 -8.57
CA SER A 273 20.01 8.34 -9.96
C SER A 273 18.77 7.46 -10.15
N ILE A 274 18.47 6.55 -9.20
CA ILE A 274 17.26 5.74 -9.23
C ILE A 274 16.02 6.63 -9.15
N LYS A 275 15.99 7.57 -8.20
CA LYS A 275 14.86 8.51 -8.01
C LYS A 275 14.62 9.38 -9.25
N ALA A 276 15.69 9.83 -9.91
CA ALA A 276 15.64 10.64 -11.10
C ALA A 276 15.38 9.84 -12.39
N GLY A 277 15.39 8.51 -12.35
CA GLY A 277 15.30 7.66 -13.54
C GLY A 277 16.57 7.73 -14.42
N ASN A 278 17.71 8.17 -13.86
CA ASN A 278 18.97 8.35 -14.60
C ASN A 278 19.73 7.03 -14.71
N LYS A 279 19.33 6.20 -15.67
CA LYS A 279 19.92 4.89 -15.94
C LYS A 279 21.41 4.96 -16.26
N LYS A 280 21.85 5.99 -16.97
CA LYS A 280 23.25 6.16 -17.38
C LYS A 280 24.16 6.38 -16.16
N GLU A 281 23.78 7.30 -15.27
CA GLU A 281 24.54 7.57 -14.04
C GLU A 281 24.55 6.34 -13.10
N PHE A 282 23.41 5.65 -12.98
CA PHE A 282 23.34 4.40 -12.23
C PHE A 282 24.35 3.37 -12.75
N MET A 283 24.36 3.13 -14.07
CA MET A 283 25.27 2.16 -14.69
C MET A 283 26.73 2.58 -14.55
N ASP A 284 27.06 3.87 -14.67
CA ASP A 284 28.44 4.36 -14.43
C ASP A 284 28.91 4.01 -13.01
N ILE A 285 28.03 4.18 -12.00
CA ILE A 285 28.35 3.81 -10.61
C ILE A 285 28.53 2.29 -10.49
N VAL A 286 27.64 1.48 -11.08
CA VAL A 286 27.75 0.02 -11.08
C VAL A 286 29.08 -0.43 -11.70
N ILE A 287 29.44 0.12 -12.85
CA ILE A 287 30.71 -0.19 -13.55
C ILE A 287 31.90 0.14 -12.64
N ARG A 288 31.94 1.33 -12.06
CA ARG A 288 33.04 1.75 -11.17
C ARG A 288 33.18 0.85 -9.95
N LEU A 289 32.05 0.45 -9.34
CA LEU A 289 32.06 -0.47 -8.21
C LEU A 289 32.64 -1.84 -8.58
N HIS A 290 32.23 -2.41 -9.73
CA HIS A 290 32.72 -3.70 -10.19
C HIS A 290 34.20 -3.63 -10.60
N MET A 291 34.61 -2.56 -11.29
CA MET A 291 36.03 -2.35 -11.64
C MET A 291 36.92 -2.23 -10.39
N ALA A 292 36.49 -1.51 -9.35
CA ALA A 292 37.26 -1.40 -8.10
C ALA A 292 37.45 -2.75 -7.40
N MET A 293 36.63 -3.74 -7.74
CA MET A 293 36.63 -5.08 -7.15
C MET A 293 37.21 -6.16 -8.07
N GLY A 294 37.51 -5.81 -9.32
CA GLY A 294 37.95 -6.79 -10.31
C GLY A 294 36.93 -7.90 -10.61
N LYS A 295 35.61 -7.56 -10.50
CA LYS A 295 34.51 -8.51 -10.72
C LYS A 295 33.75 -8.19 -12.00
N ASP A 296 33.24 -9.25 -12.63
CA ASP A 296 32.37 -9.12 -13.79
C ASP A 296 31.02 -8.52 -13.41
N ILE A 297 30.45 -7.75 -14.34
CA ILE A 297 29.14 -7.13 -14.17
C ILE A 297 28.07 -8.17 -14.49
N SER A 298 27.12 -8.38 -13.58
CA SER A 298 26.01 -9.30 -13.82
C SER A 298 25.17 -8.86 -15.03
N PRO A 299 24.84 -9.79 -15.95
CA PRO A 299 23.98 -9.48 -17.10
C PRO A 299 22.61 -8.90 -16.74
N ILE A 300 22.12 -9.14 -15.51
CA ILE A 300 20.84 -8.60 -15.04
C ILE A 300 20.84 -7.06 -15.06
N PHE A 301 21.98 -6.41 -14.86
CA PHE A 301 22.08 -4.94 -14.97
C PHE A 301 21.78 -4.43 -16.37
N LEU A 302 21.96 -5.22 -17.41
CA LEU A 302 21.62 -4.85 -18.79
C LEU A 302 20.10 -4.68 -18.97
N GLU A 303 19.29 -5.38 -18.17
CA GLU A 303 17.83 -5.22 -18.18
C GLU A 303 17.41 -3.78 -17.82
N THR A 304 18.23 -3.05 -17.05
CA THR A 304 17.96 -1.63 -16.73
C THR A 304 17.91 -0.74 -17.97
N MET A 305 18.69 -1.11 -18.99
CA MET A 305 18.78 -0.35 -20.25
C MET A 305 17.74 -0.83 -21.27
N GLN A 306 17.27 -2.07 -21.13
CA GLN A 306 16.26 -2.67 -21.98
C GLN A 306 14.88 -2.50 -21.35
N SER A 307 13.82 -2.46 -22.16
CA SER A 307 12.44 -2.38 -21.66
C SER A 307 11.84 -3.77 -21.37
N THR A 308 12.66 -4.82 -21.35
CA THR A 308 12.27 -6.22 -21.14
C THR A 308 12.76 -6.71 -19.79
N GLY A 309 11.93 -7.46 -19.07
CA GLY A 309 12.27 -8.05 -17.78
C GLY A 309 11.96 -7.15 -16.58
N LEU A 310 12.87 -7.10 -15.60
CA LEU A 310 12.74 -6.26 -14.42
C LEU A 310 12.90 -4.77 -14.77
N ASP A 311 12.07 -3.93 -14.16
CA ASP A 311 12.20 -2.48 -14.33
C ASP A 311 13.45 -1.93 -13.63
N PHE A 312 13.92 -0.79 -14.12
CA PHE A 312 15.11 -0.11 -13.63
C PHE A 312 15.08 0.17 -12.12
N GLU A 313 13.96 0.68 -11.63
CA GLU A 313 13.82 1.02 -10.22
C GLU A 313 13.92 -0.22 -9.33
N SER A 314 13.34 -1.35 -9.73
CA SER A 314 13.39 -2.59 -8.95
C SER A 314 14.81 -3.16 -8.87
N ILE A 315 15.55 -3.15 -9.97
CA ILE A 315 16.97 -3.57 -9.97
C ILE A 315 17.80 -2.63 -9.10
N GLY A 316 17.61 -1.32 -9.29
CA GLY A 316 18.34 -0.30 -8.54
C GLY A 316 18.08 -0.35 -7.03
N HIS A 317 16.82 -0.46 -6.62
CA HIS A 317 16.46 -0.58 -5.20
C HIS A 317 17.03 -1.85 -4.57
N SER A 318 16.95 -2.99 -5.27
CA SER A 318 17.46 -4.26 -4.76
C SER A 318 18.97 -4.21 -4.57
N PHE A 319 19.70 -3.66 -5.55
CA PHE A 319 21.15 -3.50 -5.47
C PHE A 319 21.57 -2.54 -4.35
N LEU A 320 20.91 -1.37 -4.28
CA LEU A 320 21.17 -0.38 -3.23
C LEU A 320 20.84 -0.92 -1.83
N ALA A 321 19.75 -1.67 -1.70
CA ALA A 321 19.41 -2.35 -0.46
C ALA A 321 20.53 -3.30 -0.01
N GLY A 322 21.09 -4.07 -0.94
CA GLY A 322 22.24 -4.92 -0.66
C GLY A 322 23.49 -4.14 -0.26
N LEU A 323 23.81 -3.03 -0.96
CA LEU A 323 24.94 -2.16 -0.62
C LEU A 323 24.84 -1.50 0.78
N ILE A 324 23.63 -1.37 1.32
CA ILE A 324 23.41 -0.82 2.67
C ILE A 324 23.47 -1.92 3.73
N SER A 325 23.14 -3.17 3.39
CA SER A 325 23.02 -4.29 4.32
C SER A 325 24.38 -4.90 4.69
N ASN A 326 24.50 -5.35 5.95
CA ASN A 326 25.67 -6.08 6.45
C ASN A 326 25.40 -7.60 6.48
N LYS A 327 26.43 -8.43 6.33
CA LYS A 327 26.33 -9.91 6.32
C LYS A 327 25.81 -10.51 7.64
N TYR A 328 26.00 -9.81 8.75
CA TYR A 328 25.53 -10.27 10.06
C TYR A 328 23.99 -10.36 10.15
N GLU A 329 23.27 -9.52 9.43
CA GLU A 329 21.79 -9.55 9.39
C GLU A 329 21.27 -10.83 8.72
N LYS A 330 21.98 -11.37 7.74
CA LYS A 330 21.58 -12.59 7.05
C LYS A 330 21.54 -13.83 7.98
N LYS A 331 22.39 -13.88 9.02
CA LYS A 331 22.42 -15.00 9.97
C LYS A 331 21.29 -14.94 11.02
N GLU A 332 20.79 -13.75 11.33
CA GLU A 332 19.62 -13.57 12.20
C GLU A 332 18.32 -13.86 11.42
N GLU A 333 18.30 -13.55 10.14
CA GLU A 333 17.17 -13.77 9.23
C GLU A 333 16.94 -15.26 8.96
N GLU A 334 18.00 -16.06 8.75
CA GLU A 334 17.91 -17.52 8.55
C GLU A 334 17.43 -18.27 9.82
N LYS A 335 17.56 -17.65 11.03
CA LYS A 335 17.05 -18.20 12.28
C LYS A 335 15.57 -17.94 12.52
N ILE A 336 14.96 -16.98 11.81
CA ILE A 336 13.53 -16.66 11.88
C ILE A 336 12.73 -17.52 10.90
N ASP A 337 13.37 -18.05 9.85
CA ASP A 337 12.75 -18.89 8.82
C ASP A 337 12.87 -20.43 9.11
N GLY A 338 13.51 -20.84 10.20
CA GLY A 338 13.61 -22.22 10.68
C GLY A 338 12.71 -22.46 11.90
#